data_730cdcc64da5193366a4b5df5d48a169
#
_entry.id   730cdcc64da5193366a4b5df5d48a169
#
_cell.length_a   1.000
_cell.length_b   1.000
_cell.length_c   1.000
_cell.angle_alpha   90.00
_cell.angle_beta   90.00
_cell.angle_gamma   90.00
#
_symmetry.space_group_name_H-M   'P 1'
#
loop_
_entity.id
_entity.type
_entity.pdbx_description
1 polymer ?
#
loop_
_entity_poly.entity_id
_entity_poly.type
_entity_poly.pdbx_seq_one_letter_code
_entity_poly.pdbx_strand_id
1 'polypeptide(L)'
;MLEELKEKVFRANLDLVKHGLVIFTWGNVSAIDRATGLVVIKPSGVSYETMRAEDMVVVDLDGKVVEGDLRPSSDTPTHLVLYKAFPEIGGVVHTHSTYATAWAQAGLDIPNIGTTHADYFHDDIPCTRDMKKSEVFGEYEKETGNVIVERFKGMNPVDTPAVLVKNHGPFTWGTDADNAVHNAVVLEEVAKMAFIAKSIHLSSNIYMGPLESNKPSMNMHLVEKHYSRKHGPNAYYGQKKKKEPRIKKKH
;
A
#
# COMPACT_ATOMS: atom_id res chain seq x y z
N MET A 1 14.02 22.09 3.83
CA MET A 1 14.47 20.83 4.50
C MET A 1 13.89 19.66 3.72
N LEU A 2 14.64 18.59 3.49
CA LEU A 2 14.18 17.38 2.76
C LEU A 2 13.65 17.62 1.34
N GLU A 3 14.21 18.56 0.59
CA GLU A 3 13.72 18.97 -0.75
C GLU A 3 13.66 17.79 -1.72
N GLU A 4 14.66 16.90 -1.69
CA GLU A 4 14.66 15.70 -2.53
C GLU A 4 13.51 14.73 -2.15
N LEU A 5 13.21 14.59 -0.86
CA LEU A 5 12.11 13.75 -0.39
C LEU A 5 10.75 14.37 -0.73
N LYS A 6 10.61 15.71 -0.63
CA LYS A 6 9.40 16.43 -1.06
C LYS A 6 9.14 16.21 -2.55
N GLU A 7 10.17 16.31 -3.38
CA GLU A 7 10.04 16.05 -4.81
C GLU A 7 9.61 14.61 -5.10
N LYS A 8 10.20 13.62 -4.41
CA LYS A 8 9.81 12.20 -4.54
C LYS A 8 8.37 11.97 -4.13
N VAL A 9 7.95 12.49 -2.98
CA VAL A 9 6.56 12.36 -2.50
C VAL A 9 5.58 13.05 -3.42
N PHE A 10 5.92 14.25 -3.92
CA PHE A 10 5.12 14.96 -4.91
C PHE A 10 4.89 14.11 -6.17
N ARG A 11 5.97 13.60 -6.78
CA ARG A 11 5.89 12.74 -7.98
C ARG A 11 5.08 11.48 -7.72
N ALA A 12 5.32 10.82 -6.60
CA ALA A 12 4.57 9.63 -6.20
C ALA A 12 3.05 9.90 -6.07
N ASN A 13 2.67 11.08 -5.56
CA ASN A 13 1.26 11.50 -5.54
C ASN A 13 0.69 11.71 -6.96
N LEU A 14 1.46 12.29 -7.90
CA LEU A 14 1.04 12.42 -9.30
C LEU A 14 0.94 11.07 -10.00
N ASP A 15 1.76 10.09 -9.65
CA ASP A 15 1.69 8.74 -10.21
C ASP A 15 0.38 8.02 -9.80
N LEU A 16 -0.23 8.33 -8.65
CA LEU A 16 -1.57 7.82 -8.32
C LEU A 16 -2.60 8.26 -9.36
N VAL A 17 -2.54 9.51 -9.83
CA VAL A 17 -3.42 10.03 -10.90
C VAL A 17 -3.14 9.33 -12.22
N LYS A 18 -1.86 9.25 -12.59
CA LYS A 18 -1.40 8.61 -13.82
C LYS A 18 -1.86 7.14 -13.93
N HIS A 19 -1.90 6.43 -12.81
CA HIS A 19 -2.35 5.04 -12.76
C HIS A 19 -3.86 4.88 -12.48
N GLY A 20 -4.62 5.98 -12.41
CA GLY A 20 -6.08 5.94 -12.21
C GLY A 20 -6.53 5.43 -10.85
N LEU A 21 -5.67 5.55 -9.83
CA LEU A 21 -5.96 5.07 -8.47
C LEU A 21 -6.72 6.08 -7.62
N VAL A 22 -6.80 7.34 -8.06
CA VAL A 22 -7.44 8.44 -7.33
C VAL A 22 -8.35 9.26 -8.23
N ILE A 23 -9.40 9.80 -7.62
CA ILE A 23 -10.33 10.75 -8.23
C ILE A 23 -10.32 12.01 -7.36
N PHE A 24 -10.30 13.20 -7.97
CA PHE A 24 -10.21 14.49 -7.27
C PHE A 24 -9.00 14.54 -6.33
N THR A 25 -9.25 14.65 -5.01
CA THR A 25 -8.21 14.73 -3.98
C THR A 25 -8.17 13.49 -3.09
N TRP A 26 -8.87 12.40 -3.50
CA TRP A 26 -9.01 11.18 -2.70
C TRP A 26 -7.75 10.33 -2.76
N GLY A 27 -7.00 10.35 -1.71
CA GLY A 27 -5.78 9.60 -1.58
C GLY A 27 -4.55 10.47 -1.40
N ASN A 28 -3.48 9.83 -0.97
CA ASN A 28 -2.23 10.50 -0.66
C ASN A 28 -1.07 9.50 -0.57
N VAL A 29 0.12 10.04 -0.71
CA VAL A 29 1.38 9.35 -0.47
C VAL A 29 2.17 10.12 0.56
N SER A 30 2.86 9.42 1.42
CA SER A 30 3.91 9.95 2.29
C SER A 30 5.19 9.13 2.19
N ALA A 31 6.29 9.72 2.65
CA ALA A 31 7.54 9.00 2.88
C ALA A 31 8.24 9.50 4.12
N ILE A 32 9.01 8.62 4.77
CA ILE A 32 9.79 8.93 5.96
C ILE A 32 11.28 8.98 5.64
N ASP A 33 11.96 10.00 6.16
CA ASP A 33 13.41 9.96 6.35
C ASP A 33 13.72 9.34 7.71
N ARG A 34 14.17 8.09 7.72
CA ARG A 34 14.48 7.34 8.94
C ARG A 34 15.64 7.93 9.74
N ALA A 35 16.54 8.68 9.10
CA ALA A 35 17.69 9.30 9.78
C ALA A 35 17.26 10.48 10.68
N THR A 36 16.25 11.24 10.23
CA THR A 36 15.73 12.40 10.98
C THR A 36 14.43 12.10 11.72
N GLY A 37 13.73 11.01 11.37
CA GLY A 37 12.40 10.70 11.88
C GLY A 37 11.29 11.61 11.32
N LEU A 38 11.58 12.35 10.24
CA LEU A 38 10.64 13.28 9.61
C LEU A 38 9.87 12.61 8.47
N VAL A 39 8.60 12.91 8.36
CA VAL A 39 7.68 12.39 7.34
C VAL A 39 7.23 13.54 6.44
N VAL A 40 7.35 13.32 5.14
CA VAL A 40 6.81 14.21 4.11
C VAL A 40 5.48 13.63 3.62
N ILE A 41 4.44 14.45 3.58
CA ILE A 41 3.10 14.03 3.16
C ILE A 41 2.40 15.08 2.32
N LYS A 42 1.47 14.63 1.46
CA LYS A 42 0.58 15.49 0.68
C LYS A 42 -0.24 16.41 1.57
N PRO A 43 -0.41 17.69 1.21
CA PRO A 43 -1.34 18.58 1.89
C PRO A 43 -2.79 18.17 1.70
N SER A 44 -3.62 18.43 2.69
CA SER A 44 -5.06 18.13 2.69
C SER A 44 -5.81 18.95 1.65
N GLY A 45 -6.63 18.30 0.82
CA GLY A 45 -7.56 18.96 -0.10
C GLY A 45 -6.93 19.72 -1.28
N VAL A 46 -5.60 19.70 -1.44
CA VAL A 46 -4.93 20.32 -2.60
C VAL A 46 -5.08 19.43 -3.83
N SER A 47 -5.56 20.04 -4.92
CA SER A 47 -5.72 19.33 -6.20
C SER A 47 -4.38 18.87 -6.77
N TYR A 48 -4.36 17.66 -7.33
CA TYR A 48 -3.18 17.13 -8.02
C TYR A 48 -2.76 17.97 -9.23
N GLU A 49 -3.71 18.70 -9.86
CA GLU A 49 -3.42 19.54 -11.03
C GLU A 49 -2.61 20.80 -10.68
N THR A 50 -2.77 21.32 -9.46
CA THR A 50 -2.14 22.57 -9.03
C THR A 50 -1.07 22.39 -7.96
N MET A 51 -0.97 21.18 -7.42
CA MET A 51 -0.02 20.81 -6.37
C MET A 51 1.42 20.89 -6.88
N ARG A 52 2.33 21.32 -6.01
CA ARG A 52 3.77 21.45 -6.28
C ARG A 52 4.57 20.76 -5.20
N ALA A 53 5.84 20.49 -5.46
CA ALA A 53 6.72 19.84 -4.48
C ALA A 53 6.89 20.68 -3.20
N GLU A 54 6.91 21.99 -3.33
CA GLU A 54 6.99 22.92 -2.20
C GLU A 54 5.76 22.91 -1.29
N ASP A 55 4.61 22.45 -1.80
CA ASP A 55 3.38 22.34 -1.03
C ASP A 55 3.40 21.13 -0.06
N MET A 56 4.34 20.21 -0.24
CA MET A 56 4.46 19.04 0.65
C MET A 56 4.77 19.47 2.08
N VAL A 57 4.05 18.88 3.04
CA VAL A 57 4.15 19.18 4.46
C VAL A 57 5.12 18.22 5.12
N VAL A 58 6.00 18.72 5.98
CA VAL A 58 6.91 17.92 6.80
C VAL A 58 6.38 17.87 8.23
N VAL A 59 6.19 16.66 8.75
CA VAL A 59 5.76 16.43 10.12
C VAL A 59 6.75 15.52 10.85
N ASP A 60 6.83 15.64 12.17
CA ASP A 60 7.52 14.65 12.99
C ASP A 60 6.62 13.43 13.26
N LEU A 61 7.16 12.40 13.90
CA LEU A 61 6.40 11.18 14.21
C LEU A 61 5.27 11.40 15.23
N ASP A 62 5.23 12.53 15.91
CA ASP A 62 4.12 12.90 16.83
C ASP A 62 3.04 13.74 16.14
N GLY A 63 3.23 14.00 14.82
CA GLY A 63 2.25 14.71 13.99
C GLY A 63 2.38 16.22 14.03
N LYS A 64 3.41 16.76 14.69
CA LYS A 64 3.68 18.19 14.69
C LYS A 64 4.26 18.62 13.34
N VAL A 65 3.68 19.66 12.74
CA VAL A 65 4.23 20.26 11.52
C VAL A 65 5.58 20.91 11.85
N VAL A 66 6.62 20.49 11.13
CA VAL A 66 7.98 20.99 11.23
C VAL A 66 8.27 21.99 10.11
N GLU A 67 7.71 21.76 8.92
CA GLU A 67 7.88 22.63 7.76
C GLU A 67 6.65 22.56 6.85
N GLY A 68 6.25 23.71 6.29
CA GLY A 68 5.11 23.90 5.40
C GLY A 68 4.01 24.74 6.01
N ASP A 69 3.31 25.51 5.16
CA ASP A 69 2.24 26.43 5.57
C ASP A 69 0.85 25.79 5.45
N LEU A 70 0.75 24.67 4.75
CA LEU A 70 -0.50 23.97 4.50
C LEU A 70 -0.77 22.93 5.60
N ARG A 71 -2.03 22.57 5.77
CA ARG A 71 -2.38 21.46 6.66
C ARG A 71 -1.99 20.13 5.99
N PRO A 72 -1.35 19.20 6.70
CA PRO A 72 -1.07 17.86 6.17
C PRO A 72 -2.38 17.10 5.91
N SER A 73 -2.32 16.03 5.10
CA SER A 73 -3.46 15.13 4.89
C SER A 73 -4.11 14.73 6.21
N SER A 74 -5.44 14.58 6.23
CA SER A 74 -6.17 14.03 7.38
C SER A 74 -5.68 12.63 7.77
N ASP A 75 -5.20 11.85 6.79
CA ASP A 75 -4.68 10.49 7.02
C ASP A 75 -3.30 10.45 7.69
N THR A 76 -2.68 11.60 7.92
CA THR A 76 -1.35 11.68 8.55
C THR A 76 -1.25 10.82 9.82
N PRO A 77 -2.20 10.85 10.79
CA PRO A 77 -2.09 10.02 11.98
C PRO A 77 -2.04 8.52 11.67
N THR A 78 -2.78 8.05 10.66
CA THR A 78 -2.71 6.65 10.19
C THR A 78 -1.32 6.30 9.70
N HIS A 79 -0.74 7.14 8.81
CA HIS A 79 0.61 6.92 8.27
C HIS A 79 1.66 6.90 9.37
N LEU A 80 1.57 7.80 10.36
CA LEU A 80 2.51 7.86 11.48
C LEU A 80 2.45 6.62 12.37
N VAL A 81 1.25 6.07 12.61
CA VAL A 81 1.09 4.79 13.33
C VAL A 81 1.79 3.67 12.57
N LEU A 82 1.63 3.59 11.24
CA LEU A 82 2.28 2.58 10.43
C LEU A 82 3.81 2.72 10.43
N TYR A 83 4.35 3.94 10.30
CA TYR A 83 5.80 4.16 10.40
C TYR A 83 6.40 3.80 11.76
N LYS A 84 5.64 4.01 12.84
CA LYS A 84 6.07 3.59 14.20
C LYS A 84 6.03 2.08 14.38
N ALA A 85 5.02 1.42 13.83
CA ALA A 85 4.79 -0.01 14.01
C ALA A 85 5.64 -0.89 13.06
N PHE A 86 5.96 -0.39 11.86
CA PHE A 86 6.68 -1.12 10.81
C PHE A 86 7.97 -0.38 10.45
N PRO A 87 9.07 -0.63 11.17
CA PRO A 87 10.32 0.13 10.98
C PRO A 87 10.96 -0.06 9.60
N GLU A 88 10.64 -1.13 8.88
CA GLU A 88 11.19 -1.46 7.57
C GLU A 88 10.57 -0.64 6.42
N ILE A 89 9.38 -0.04 6.62
CA ILE A 89 8.71 0.70 5.55
C ILE A 89 9.25 2.12 5.43
N GLY A 90 9.35 2.63 4.20
CA GLY A 90 9.83 3.99 3.90
C GLY A 90 8.78 4.86 3.20
N GLY A 91 7.71 4.27 2.66
CA GLY A 91 6.58 4.97 2.04
C GLY A 91 5.25 4.34 2.38
N VAL A 92 4.19 5.14 2.44
CA VAL A 92 2.80 4.70 2.67
C VAL A 92 1.88 5.41 1.68
N VAL A 93 0.94 4.66 1.13
CA VAL A 93 -0.11 5.13 0.21
C VAL A 93 -1.47 4.80 0.80
N HIS A 94 -2.40 5.74 0.70
CA HIS A 94 -3.83 5.51 0.86
C HIS A 94 -4.59 5.93 -0.39
N THR A 95 -5.54 5.13 -0.82
CA THR A 95 -6.43 5.45 -1.94
C THR A 95 -7.84 4.93 -1.69
N HIS A 96 -8.78 5.36 -2.55
CA HIS A 96 -10.10 4.75 -2.69
C HIS A 96 -10.23 4.12 -4.08
N SER A 97 -9.20 3.40 -4.51
CA SER A 97 -9.21 2.70 -5.80
C SER A 97 -10.34 1.67 -5.85
N THR A 98 -10.97 1.55 -7.01
CA THR A 98 -12.33 0.98 -7.13
C THR A 98 -12.45 -0.45 -6.62
N TYR A 99 -11.58 -1.35 -7.11
CA TYR A 99 -11.70 -2.77 -6.77
C TYR A 99 -11.24 -3.09 -5.36
N ALA A 100 -10.11 -2.52 -4.95
CA ALA A 100 -9.63 -2.72 -3.58
C ALA A 100 -10.61 -2.14 -2.55
N THR A 101 -11.21 -0.97 -2.84
CA THR A 101 -12.24 -0.39 -1.96
C THR A 101 -13.51 -1.23 -1.95
N ALA A 102 -13.92 -1.82 -3.08
CA ALA A 102 -15.06 -2.73 -3.11
C ALA A 102 -14.86 -3.97 -2.21
N TRP A 103 -13.66 -4.54 -2.22
CA TRP A 103 -13.30 -5.63 -1.29
C TRP A 103 -13.31 -5.17 0.17
N ALA A 104 -12.79 -3.98 0.46
CA ALA A 104 -12.83 -3.37 1.80
C ALA A 104 -14.30 -3.18 2.28
N GLN A 105 -15.19 -2.71 1.42
CA GLN A 105 -16.61 -2.53 1.71
C GLN A 105 -17.32 -3.87 1.92
N ALA A 106 -16.92 -4.91 1.19
CA ALA A 106 -17.42 -6.27 1.40
C ALA A 106 -16.89 -6.90 2.72
N GLY A 107 -15.86 -6.32 3.32
CA GLY A 107 -15.24 -6.82 4.55
C GLY A 107 -14.53 -8.17 4.35
N LEU A 108 -13.96 -8.39 3.17
CA LEU A 108 -13.32 -9.65 2.77
C LEU A 108 -11.86 -9.44 2.44
N ASP A 109 -11.02 -10.41 2.81
CA ASP A 109 -9.64 -10.50 2.34
C ASP A 109 -9.64 -10.77 0.83
N ILE A 110 -8.63 -10.22 0.10
CA ILE A 110 -8.41 -10.56 -1.31
C ILE A 110 -7.58 -11.84 -1.36
N PRO A 111 -8.14 -12.96 -1.84
CA PRO A 111 -7.44 -14.23 -1.82
C PRO A 111 -6.31 -14.28 -2.84
N ASN A 112 -5.20 -14.94 -2.46
CA ASN A 112 -4.09 -15.21 -3.36
C ASN A 112 -4.44 -16.40 -4.26
N ILE A 113 -5.02 -16.10 -5.42
CA ILE A 113 -5.49 -17.10 -6.40
C ILE A 113 -4.76 -17.05 -7.74
N GLY A 114 -3.71 -16.24 -7.84
CA GLY A 114 -2.99 -16.09 -9.09
C GLY A 114 -1.53 -15.70 -8.93
N THR A 115 -0.70 -16.11 -9.89
CA THR A 115 0.75 -15.88 -9.87
C THR A 115 1.12 -14.39 -9.86
N THR A 116 0.30 -13.53 -10.45
CA THR A 116 0.50 -12.06 -10.38
C THR A 116 0.39 -11.57 -8.95
N HIS A 117 -0.59 -12.06 -8.18
CA HIS A 117 -0.71 -11.76 -6.76
C HIS A 117 0.52 -12.26 -5.99
N ALA A 118 0.86 -13.55 -6.15
CA ALA A 118 1.99 -14.17 -5.47
C ALA A 118 3.36 -13.57 -5.80
N ASP A 119 3.49 -12.90 -6.94
CA ASP A 119 4.73 -12.18 -7.29
C ASP A 119 5.01 -10.96 -6.41
N TYR A 120 4.01 -10.44 -5.68
CA TYR A 120 4.12 -9.19 -4.91
C TYR A 120 3.63 -9.31 -3.47
N PHE A 121 2.67 -10.18 -3.20
CA PHE A 121 2.08 -10.41 -1.88
C PHE A 121 2.12 -11.91 -1.59
N HIS A 122 2.75 -12.28 -0.49
CA HIS A 122 2.90 -13.70 -0.12
C HIS A 122 1.56 -14.31 0.29
N ASP A 123 0.83 -13.61 1.15
CA ASP A 123 -0.44 -14.06 1.70
C ASP A 123 -1.65 -13.43 0.98
N ASP A 124 -2.85 -13.83 1.38
CA ASP A 124 -4.06 -13.08 1.06
C ASP A 124 -3.90 -11.64 1.57
N ILE A 125 -4.38 -10.64 0.81
CA ILE A 125 -4.35 -9.25 1.28
C ILE A 125 -5.44 -9.09 2.34
N PRO A 126 -5.04 -8.79 3.60
CA PRO A 126 -5.96 -8.85 4.73
C PRO A 126 -6.93 -7.66 4.76
N CYS A 127 -8.15 -7.90 5.22
CA CYS A 127 -9.11 -6.87 5.61
C CYS A 127 -9.14 -6.74 7.14
N THR A 128 -9.25 -5.51 7.65
CA THR A 128 -9.39 -5.28 9.09
C THR A 128 -10.78 -5.68 9.58
N ARG A 129 -10.95 -5.81 10.89
CA ARG A 129 -12.26 -5.86 11.54
C ARG A 129 -12.99 -4.51 11.40
N ASP A 130 -14.28 -4.49 11.73
CA ASP A 130 -15.00 -3.24 11.96
C ASP A 130 -14.35 -2.41 13.07
N MET A 131 -14.36 -1.08 12.90
CA MET A 131 -13.97 -0.16 13.95
C MET A 131 -15.05 -0.10 15.04
N LYS A 132 -14.61 -0.03 16.28
CA LYS A 132 -15.51 0.16 17.43
C LYS A 132 -16.05 1.59 17.47
N LYS A 133 -17.20 1.78 18.10
CA LYS A 133 -17.80 3.12 18.30
C LYS A 133 -16.82 4.13 18.92
N SER A 134 -16.05 3.71 19.91
CA SER A 134 -15.03 4.56 20.55
C SER A 134 -13.88 4.94 19.63
N GLU A 135 -13.51 4.08 18.70
CA GLU A 135 -12.46 4.33 17.68
C GLU A 135 -12.97 5.33 16.63
N VAL A 136 -14.23 5.16 16.17
CA VAL A 136 -14.85 6.05 15.17
C VAL A 136 -15.07 7.47 15.69
N PHE A 137 -15.51 7.63 16.96
CA PHE A 137 -15.78 8.93 17.55
C PHE A 137 -14.61 9.49 18.37
N GLY A 138 -13.49 8.78 18.43
CA GLY A 138 -12.25 9.21 19.06
C GLY A 138 -11.26 9.82 18.04
N GLU A 139 -10.02 9.38 18.09
CA GLU A 139 -8.97 9.77 17.14
C GLU A 139 -9.03 8.87 15.89
N TYR A 140 -10.07 9.03 15.08
CA TYR A 140 -10.46 8.12 14.00
C TYR A 140 -9.30 7.69 13.09
N GLU A 141 -8.51 8.64 12.58
CA GLU A 141 -7.40 8.33 11.67
C GLU A 141 -6.26 7.59 12.39
N LYS A 142 -6.00 7.92 13.64
CA LYS A 142 -5.01 7.18 14.46
C LYS A 142 -5.51 5.77 14.76
N GLU A 143 -6.78 5.63 15.11
CA GLU A 143 -7.40 4.33 15.38
C GLU A 143 -7.48 3.47 14.11
N THR A 144 -7.63 4.08 12.93
CA THR A 144 -7.47 3.40 11.63
C THR A 144 -6.08 2.76 11.53
N GLY A 145 -5.03 3.48 11.88
CA GLY A 145 -3.67 2.91 11.96
C GLY A 145 -3.58 1.76 12.97
N ASN A 146 -4.18 1.93 14.14
CA ASN A 146 -4.15 0.90 15.20
C ASN A 146 -4.85 -0.40 14.77
N VAL A 147 -5.99 -0.34 14.09
CA VAL A 147 -6.68 -1.56 13.60
C VAL A 147 -5.90 -2.23 12.46
N ILE A 148 -5.16 -1.48 11.66
CA ILE A 148 -4.23 -2.05 10.67
C ILE A 148 -3.12 -2.81 11.39
N VAL A 149 -2.46 -2.21 12.37
CA VAL A 149 -1.39 -2.85 13.15
C VAL A 149 -1.92 -4.08 13.90
N GLU A 150 -3.14 -3.99 14.44
CA GLU A 150 -3.82 -5.14 15.07
C GLU A 150 -3.98 -6.30 14.09
N ARG A 151 -4.40 -6.03 12.84
CA ARG A 151 -4.61 -7.05 11.80
C ARG A 151 -3.31 -7.74 11.38
N PHE A 152 -2.18 -7.03 11.50
CA PHE A 152 -0.85 -7.55 11.16
C PHE A 152 -0.15 -8.31 12.30
N LYS A 153 -0.80 -8.52 13.46
CA LYS A 153 -0.21 -9.35 14.51
C LYS A 153 0.01 -10.78 14.01
N GLY A 154 1.27 -11.18 13.94
CA GLY A 154 1.68 -12.49 13.43
C GLY A 154 1.89 -12.55 11.91
N MET A 155 1.72 -11.42 11.20
CA MET A 155 2.05 -11.28 9.78
C MET A 155 3.30 -10.40 9.61
N ASN A 156 4.07 -10.67 8.55
CA ASN A 156 5.18 -9.80 8.18
C ASN A 156 4.68 -8.71 7.21
N PRO A 157 4.75 -7.43 7.56
CA PRO A 157 4.29 -6.35 6.69
C PRO A 157 5.13 -6.19 5.42
N VAL A 158 6.35 -6.75 5.38
CA VAL A 158 7.20 -6.71 4.18
C VAL A 158 6.76 -7.75 3.15
N ASP A 159 6.25 -8.89 3.59
CA ASP A 159 5.85 -9.99 2.71
C ASP A 159 4.46 -9.74 2.08
N THR A 160 3.60 -8.99 2.78
CA THR A 160 2.28 -8.58 2.28
C THR A 160 2.06 -7.08 2.54
N PRO A 161 2.69 -6.20 1.73
CA PRO A 161 2.71 -4.76 1.96
C PRO A 161 1.40 -4.04 1.58
N ALA A 162 0.27 -4.59 1.98
CA ALA A 162 -1.06 -4.05 1.69
C ALA A 162 -2.09 -4.50 2.74
N VAL A 163 -3.12 -3.68 2.94
CA VAL A 163 -4.28 -3.97 3.81
C VAL A 163 -5.52 -3.26 3.30
N LEU A 164 -6.66 -3.85 3.55
CA LEU A 164 -7.97 -3.22 3.37
C LEU A 164 -8.50 -2.79 4.75
N VAL A 165 -8.82 -1.53 4.91
CA VAL A 165 -9.58 -1.06 6.07
C VAL A 165 -11.06 -1.25 5.78
N LYS A 166 -11.73 -2.10 6.56
CA LYS A 166 -13.14 -2.45 6.35
C LYS A 166 -14.02 -1.21 6.27
N ASN A 167 -14.91 -1.17 5.26
CA ASN A 167 -15.80 -0.05 4.94
C ASN A 167 -15.11 1.27 4.53
N HIS A 168 -13.78 1.27 4.34
CA HIS A 168 -13.04 2.48 4.00
C HIS A 168 -12.29 2.32 2.66
N GLY A 169 -11.12 1.71 2.68
CA GLY A 169 -10.29 1.58 1.49
C GLY A 169 -8.92 0.97 1.80
N PRO A 170 -8.06 0.84 0.78
CA PRO A 170 -6.75 0.23 0.92
C PRO A 170 -5.70 1.19 1.49
N PHE A 171 -4.75 0.61 2.21
CA PHE A 171 -3.43 1.17 2.48
C PHE A 171 -2.37 0.23 1.94
N THR A 172 -1.34 0.78 1.32
CA THR A 172 -0.15 0.04 0.89
C THR A 172 1.10 0.75 1.38
N TRP A 173 2.18 0.01 1.46
CA TRP A 173 3.47 0.56 1.85
C TRP A 173 4.61 -0.11 1.07
N GLY A 174 5.81 0.42 1.23
CA GLY A 174 7.00 -0.08 0.57
C GLY A 174 8.28 0.49 1.18
N THR A 175 9.41 0.17 0.59
CA THR A 175 10.72 0.66 1.03
C THR A 175 10.89 2.18 0.84
N ASP A 176 10.10 2.77 -0.04
CA ASP A 176 10.03 4.20 -0.34
C ASP A 176 8.66 4.55 -0.95
N ALA A 177 8.44 5.83 -1.30
CA ALA A 177 7.19 6.31 -1.89
C ALA A 177 6.87 5.62 -3.22
N ASP A 178 7.86 5.44 -4.11
CA ASP A 178 7.67 4.85 -5.43
C ASP A 178 7.27 3.37 -5.32
N ASN A 179 7.92 2.63 -4.42
CA ASN A 179 7.60 1.23 -4.16
C ASN A 179 6.21 1.08 -3.51
N ALA A 180 5.81 1.99 -2.63
CA ALA A 180 4.47 2.01 -2.03
C ALA A 180 3.38 2.25 -3.10
N VAL A 181 3.60 3.17 -4.05
CA VAL A 181 2.71 3.40 -5.20
C VAL A 181 2.68 2.18 -6.12
N HIS A 182 3.84 1.57 -6.41
CA HIS A 182 3.89 0.33 -7.18
C HIS A 182 2.99 -0.76 -6.57
N ASN A 183 3.08 -0.96 -5.25
CA ASN A 183 2.24 -1.92 -4.54
C ASN A 183 0.76 -1.55 -4.58
N ALA A 184 0.41 -0.25 -4.58
CA ALA A 184 -0.98 0.20 -4.74
C ALA A 184 -1.54 -0.13 -6.14
N VAL A 185 -0.76 0.06 -7.19
CA VAL A 185 -1.13 -0.32 -8.57
C VAL A 185 -1.35 -1.82 -8.67
N VAL A 186 -0.44 -2.62 -8.13
CA VAL A 186 -0.57 -4.08 -8.15
C VAL A 186 -1.78 -4.52 -7.33
N LEU A 187 -2.01 -3.93 -6.15
CA LEU A 187 -3.16 -4.22 -5.31
C LEU A 187 -4.48 -4.05 -6.08
N GLU A 188 -4.66 -2.93 -6.76
CA GLU A 188 -5.89 -2.66 -7.51
C GLU A 188 -6.10 -3.69 -8.63
N GLU A 189 -5.04 -4.04 -9.36
CA GLU A 189 -5.12 -5.02 -10.43
C GLU A 189 -5.41 -6.44 -9.91
N VAL A 190 -4.78 -6.89 -8.83
CA VAL A 190 -5.06 -8.23 -8.27
C VAL A 190 -6.44 -8.28 -7.60
N ALA A 191 -6.92 -7.17 -7.01
CA ALA A 191 -8.28 -7.05 -6.51
C ALA A 191 -9.31 -7.23 -7.63
N LYS A 192 -9.09 -6.58 -8.77
CA LYS A 192 -9.90 -6.72 -9.98
C LYS A 192 -9.87 -8.14 -10.53
N MET A 193 -8.68 -8.73 -10.68
CA MET A 193 -8.52 -10.11 -11.17
C MET A 193 -9.23 -11.10 -10.24
N ALA A 194 -9.10 -10.96 -8.93
CA ALA A 194 -9.76 -11.84 -7.96
C ALA A 194 -11.30 -11.72 -8.02
N PHE A 195 -11.83 -10.49 -8.17
CA PHE A 195 -13.25 -10.28 -8.35
C PHE A 195 -13.78 -10.96 -9.64
N ILE A 196 -13.11 -10.76 -10.77
CA ILE A 196 -13.50 -11.36 -12.05
C ILE A 196 -13.41 -12.88 -11.97
N ALA A 197 -12.32 -13.45 -11.43
CA ALA A 197 -12.15 -14.89 -11.30
C ALA A 197 -13.24 -15.54 -10.43
N LYS A 198 -13.60 -14.92 -9.30
CA LYS A 198 -14.71 -15.37 -8.45
C LYS A 198 -16.05 -15.26 -9.17
N SER A 199 -16.30 -14.20 -9.93
CA SER A 199 -17.54 -14.04 -10.71
C SER A 199 -17.68 -15.10 -11.79
N ILE A 200 -16.59 -15.42 -12.50
CA ILE A 200 -16.57 -16.51 -13.52
C ILE A 200 -16.86 -17.85 -12.84
N HIS A 201 -16.21 -18.13 -11.71
CA HIS A 201 -16.42 -19.37 -10.98
C HIS A 201 -17.88 -19.53 -10.49
N LEU A 202 -18.47 -18.46 -9.91
CA LEU A 202 -19.89 -18.48 -9.49
C LEU A 202 -20.83 -18.71 -10.66
N SER A 203 -20.59 -18.04 -11.79
CA SER A 203 -21.40 -18.22 -13.01
C SER A 203 -21.31 -19.66 -13.54
N SER A 204 -20.12 -20.23 -13.53
CA SER A 204 -19.92 -21.64 -13.96
C SER A 204 -20.69 -22.61 -13.07
N ASN A 205 -20.70 -22.41 -11.76
CA ASN A 205 -21.44 -23.27 -10.81
C ASN A 205 -22.96 -23.20 -11.01
N ILE A 206 -23.50 -22.04 -11.41
CA ILE A 206 -24.93 -21.85 -11.69
C ILE A 206 -25.34 -22.64 -12.96
N TYR A 207 -24.50 -22.65 -13.99
CA TYR A 207 -24.81 -23.27 -15.28
C TYR A 207 -24.45 -24.76 -15.36
N MET A 208 -23.44 -25.22 -14.60
CA MET A 208 -22.90 -26.58 -14.69
C MET A 208 -23.26 -27.48 -13.47
N GLY A 209 -24.04 -26.96 -12.52
CA GLY A 209 -24.32 -27.63 -11.26
C GLY A 209 -23.17 -27.48 -10.24
N PRO A 210 -23.37 -27.94 -9.00
CA PRO A 210 -22.35 -27.82 -7.96
C PRO A 210 -21.11 -28.62 -8.37
N LEU A 211 -20.10 -27.89 -8.89
CA LEU A 211 -18.76 -28.42 -8.96
C LEU A 211 -18.29 -28.62 -7.51
N GLU A 212 -18.02 -29.88 -7.15
CA GLU A 212 -17.55 -30.18 -5.81
C GLU A 212 -16.45 -29.22 -5.36
N SER A 213 -16.78 -28.42 -4.36
CA SER A 213 -15.92 -27.81 -3.34
C SER A 213 -14.71 -26.96 -3.76
N ASN A 214 -14.57 -26.40 -4.95
CA ASN A 214 -13.36 -25.63 -5.23
C ASN A 214 -13.60 -24.12 -5.23
N LYS A 215 -13.47 -23.49 -4.05
CA LYS A 215 -13.12 -22.07 -4.00
C LYS A 215 -11.85 -21.86 -4.84
N PRO A 216 -11.78 -20.83 -5.71
CA PRO A 216 -10.54 -20.53 -6.40
C PRO A 216 -9.43 -20.39 -5.37
N SER A 217 -8.45 -21.28 -5.42
CA SER A 217 -7.27 -21.25 -4.56
C SER A 217 -6.04 -21.58 -5.41
N MET A 218 -4.91 -21.03 -5.03
CA MET A 218 -3.66 -21.35 -5.70
C MET A 218 -2.90 -22.42 -4.93
N ASN A 219 -2.19 -23.29 -5.66
CA ASN A 219 -1.29 -24.25 -5.04
C ASN A 219 -0.14 -23.51 -4.32
N MET A 220 0.07 -23.80 -3.03
CA MET A 220 1.08 -23.14 -2.20
C MET A 220 2.50 -23.26 -2.76
N HIS A 221 2.85 -24.38 -3.42
CA HIS A 221 4.15 -24.49 -4.10
C HIS A 221 4.31 -23.47 -5.23
N LEU A 222 3.20 -23.09 -5.87
CA LEU A 222 3.22 -22.07 -6.93
C LEU A 222 3.32 -20.67 -6.32
N VAL A 223 2.68 -20.41 -5.17
CA VAL A 223 2.84 -19.17 -4.39
C VAL A 223 4.31 -18.99 -4.02
N GLU A 224 4.90 -19.97 -3.34
CA GLU A 224 6.30 -19.95 -2.92
C GLU A 224 7.25 -19.73 -4.11
N LYS A 225 7.02 -20.42 -5.23
CA LYS A 225 7.83 -20.29 -6.43
C LYS A 225 7.78 -18.87 -7.00
N HIS A 226 6.59 -18.26 -7.08
CA HIS A 226 6.42 -16.93 -7.66
C HIS A 226 6.91 -15.84 -6.73
N TYR A 227 6.63 -15.94 -5.44
CA TYR A 227 7.14 -15.00 -4.44
C TYR A 227 8.67 -15.00 -4.39
N SER A 228 9.28 -16.16 -4.19
CA SER A 228 10.73 -16.28 -4.04
C SER A 228 11.55 -15.90 -5.26
N ARG A 229 10.98 -15.97 -6.49
CA ARG A 229 11.71 -15.53 -7.71
C ARG A 229 11.96 -14.02 -7.75
N LYS A 230 11.17 -13.20 -7.02
CA LYS A 230 11.29 -11.75 -6.96
C LYS A 230 11.85 -11.27 -5.63
N HIS A 231 11.69 -12.03 -4.56
CA HIS A 231 12.03 -11.65 -3.20
C HIS A 231 13.06 -12.60 -2.60
N GLY A 232 13.87 -12.06 -1.66
CA GLY A 232 14.86 -12.82 -0.93
C GLY A 232 16.21 -12.99 -1.64
N PRO A 233 17.14 -13.72 -1.01
CA PRO A 233 18.55 -13.81 -1.46
C PRO A 233 18.72 -14.57 -2.78
N ASN A 234 17.77 -15.44 -3.14
CA ASN A 234 17.80 -16.26 -4.34
C ASN A 234 16.88 -15.72 -5.47
N ALA A 235 16.43 -14.49 -5.38
CA ALA A 235 15.62 -13.86 -6.41
C ALA A 235 16.37 -13.82 -7.76
N TYR A 236 15.69 -14.23 -8.83
CA TYR A 236 16.29 -14.32 -10.17
C TYR A 236 15.49 -13.58 -11.25
N TYR A 237 14.32 -13.02 -10.89
CA TYR A 237 13.49 -12.28 -11.84
C TYR A 237 14.10 -10.91 -12.16
N GLY A 238 14.03 -10.52 -13.43
CA GLY A 238 14.54 -9.24 -13.92
C GLY A 238 15.99 -9.28 -14.37
N GLN A 239 16.53 -8.12 -14.72
CA GLN A 239 17.92 -7.98 -15.16
C GLN A 239 18.86 -7.90 -13.97
N LYS A 240 20.04 -8.52 -14.08
CA LYS A 240 21.11 -8.34 -13.06
C LYS A 240 21.52 -6.87 -13.02
N LYS A 241 21.53 -6.25 -11.83
CA LYS A 241 22.11 -4.91 -11.68
C LYS A 241 23.52 -4.92 -12.24
N LYS A 242 23.83 -4.05 -13.20
CA LYS A 242 25.21 -3.86 -13.70
C LYS A 242 26.05 -3.47 -12.49
N LYS A 243 27.11 -4.24 -12.19
CA LYS A 243 28.10 -3.83 -11.19
C LYS A 243 28.66 -2.48 -11.65
N GLU A 244 28.51 -1.44 -10.84
CA GLU A 244 29.22 -0.18 -11.10
C GLU A 244 30.72 -0.47 -11.23
N PRO A 245 31.39 0.11 -12.23
CA PRO A 245 32.83 -0.07 -12.37
C PRO A 245 33.50 0.46 -11.11
N ARG A 246 34.29 -0.40 -10.44
CA ARG A 246 35.12 0.04 -9.30
C ARG A 246 36.03 1.17 -9.79
N ILE A 247 35.76 2.39 -9.31
CA ILE A 247 36.66 3.53 -9.51
C ILE A 247 37.96 3.18 -8.78
N LYS A 248 39.01 2.82 -9.54
CA LYS A 248 40.35 2.63 -8.98
C LYS A 248 40.78 4.00 -8.45
N LYS A 249 40.83 4.16 -7.12
CA LYS A 249 41.54 5.30 -6.52
C LYS A 249 43.00 5.20 -6.97
N LYS A 250 43.44 6.14 -7.79
CA LYS A 250 44.87 6.34 -8.04
C LYS A 250 45.46 6.91 -6.74
N HIS A 251 46.42 6.19 -6.20
CA HIS A 251 47.33 6.68 -5.17
C HIS A 251 48.36 7.61 -5.78
#